data_b8634a847f34e4892aa9a0cc257147a3
#
_entry.id   b8634a847f34e4892aa9a0cc257147a3
#
_cell.length_a   1.000
_cell.length_b   1.000
_cell.length_c   1.000
_cell.angle_alpha   90.00
_cell.angle_beta   90.00
_cell.angle_gamma   90.00
#
_symmetry.space_group_name_H-M   'P 1'
#
loop_
_entity.id
_entity.type
_entity.pdbx_description
1 polymer ?
#
loop_
_entity_poly.entity_id
_entity_poly.type
_entity_poly.pdbx_seq_one_letter_code
_entity_poly.pdbx_strand_id
1 'polypeptide(L)'
;MRTHKNWASETARIITQSRSLYTRTDGDPFFFSSGWASPVFIDCKKLISSPDDRRLLVDMAVKCISAQIDLDTLDVIAGCELTGVPFATLIADRLNKPLVIVCKQSKGFGRLAQFEGSFEPGERVLLVDDLATD
;
A
#
# COMPACT_ATOMS: atom_id res chain seq x y z
N MET A 1 -1.11 1.29 -24.08
CA MET A 1 0.22 0.82 -23.60
C MET A 1 1.20 1.93 -23.15
N ARG A 2 0.88 3.22 -23.22
CA ARG A 2 1.77 4.33 -22.79
C ARG A 2 1.62 4.75 -21.32
N THR A 3 0.59 4.31 -20.62
CA THR A 3 0.22 4.79 -19.27
C THR A 3 1.04 4.17 -18.13
N HIS A 4 1.37 2.88 -18.19
CA HIS A 4 2.09 2.20 -17.10
C HIS A 4 3.53 2.70 -16.88
N LYS A 5 4.23 3.05 -17.97
CA LYS A 5 5.62 3.53 -17.90
C LYS A 5 5.75 4.89 -17.20
N ASN A 6 4.68 5.68 -17.22
CA ASN A 6 4.65 6.99 -16.58
C ASN A 6 4.41 6.88 -15.06
N TRP A 7 3.57 5.95 -14.60
CA TRP A 7 3.29 5.79 -13.17
C TRP A 7 4.48 5.29 -12.37
N ALA A 8 5.21 4.29 -12.89
CA ALA A 8 6.43 3.79 -12.26
C ALA A 8 7.49 4.88 -12.11
N SER A 9 7.73 5.65 -13.17
CA SER A 9 8.69 6.76 -13.16
C SER A 9 8.27 7.87 -12.19
N GLU A 10 6.99 8.19 -12.14
CA GLU A 10 6.46 9.21 -11.25
C GLU A 10 6.53 8.76 -9.78
N THR A 11 6.18 7.52 -9.49
CA THR A 11 6.34 6.95 -8.15
C THR A 11 7.80 6.96 -7.70
N ALA A 12 8.73 6.56 -8.57
CA ALA A 12 10.15 6.61 -8.28
C ALA A 12 10.64 8.05 -8.00
N ARG A 13 10.14 9.02 -8.77
CA ARG A 13 10.42 10.46 -8.55
C ARG A 13 9.95 10.90 -7.17
N ILE A 14 8.72 10.58 -6.80
CA ILE A 14 8.14 10.92 -5.50
C ILE A 14 8.98 10.32 -4.37
N ILE A 15 9.28 9.02 -4.43
CA ILE A 15 10.09 8.32 -3.41
C ILE A 15 11.45 8.99 -3.25
N THR A 16 12.10 9.36 -4.35
CA THR A 16 13.42 10.00 -4.32
C THR A 16 13.35 11.43 -3.75
N GLN A 17 12.37 12.22 -4.15
CA GLN A 17 12.23 13.61 -3.73
C GLN A 17 11.71 13.76 -2.30
N SER A 18 10.89 12.85 -1.82
CA SER A 18 10.34 12.84 -0.45
C SER A 18 11.36 12.44 0.62
N ARG A 19 12.59 12.11 0.21
CA ARG A 19 13.61 11.54 1.12
C ARG A 19 13.16 10.26 1.82
N SER A 20 12.30 9.49 1.17
CA SER A 20 11.86 8.17 1.63
C SER A 20 12.86 7.06 1.29
N LEU A 21 13.79 7.35 0.37
CA LEU A 21 14.85 6.43 -0.03
C LEU A 21 16.10 6.65 0.83
N TYR A 22 16.56 5.58 1.47
CA TYR A 22 17.80 5.52 2.21
C TYR A 22 18.78 4.58 1.51
N THR A 23 20.04 4.98 1.42
CA THR A 23 21.09 4.16 0.86
C THR A 23 22.27 4.08 1.85
N ARG A 24 22.89 2.91 1.92
CA ARG A 24 24.14 2.67 2.65
C ARG A 24 25.15 2.13 1.66
N THR A 25 26.17 2.93 1.35
CA THR A 25 27.27 2.54 0.47
C THR A 25 28.47 2.01 1.25
N ASP A 26 28.57 2.40 2.52
CA ASP A 26 29.65 2.04 3.43
C ASP A 26 29.04 1.50 4.74
N GLY A 27 29.56 0.38 5.22
CA GLY A 27 29.15 -0.25 6.47
C GLY A 27 28.03 -1.30 6.29
N ASP A 28 27.32 -1.59 7.40
CA ASP A 28 26.33 -2.65 7.44
C ASP A 28 25.07 -2.29 6.65
N PRO A 29 24.50 -3.23 5.88
CA PRO A 29 23.25 -3.02 5.16
C PRO A 29 22.06 -2.86 6.11
N PHE A 30 20.90 -2.51 5.57
CA PHE A 30 19.64 -2.60 6.30
C PHE A 30 19.21 -4.06 6.39
N PHE A 31 18.89 -4.52 7.60
CA PHE A 31 18.34 -5.85 7.83
C PHE A 31 16.82 -5.78 7.93
N PHE A 32 16.14 -6.63 7.19
CA PHE A 32 14.69 -6.74 7.20
C PHE A 32 14.21 -7.85 8.13
N SER A 33 12.96 -7.76 8.59
CA SER A 33 12.34 -8.80 9.42
C SER A 33 12.24 -10.15 8.73
N SER A 34 12.32 -10.18 7.38
CA SER A 34 12.39 -11.40 6.57
C SER A 34 13.74 -12.15 6.67
N GLY A 35 14.77 -11.52 7.26
CA GLY A 35 16.14 -12.02 7.30
C GLY A 35 17.01 -11.58 6.10
N TRP A 36 16.42 -10.89 5.12
CA TRP A 36 17.18 -10.31 4.01
C TRP A 36 17.89 -9.03 4.41
N ALA A 37 18.97 -8.73 3.70
CA ALA A 37 19.74 -7.50 3.86
C ALA A 37 19.85 -6.75 2.53
N SER A 38 19.76 -5.42 2.58
CA SER A 38 19.82 -4.58 1.39
C SER A 38 20.59 -3.29 1.68
N PRO A 39 21.37 -2.78 0.75
CA PRO A 39 21.95 -1.44 0.86
C PRO A 39 20.92 -0.33 0.68
N VAL A 40 19.69 -0.68 0.33
CA VAL A 40 18.59 0.27 0.07
C VAL A 40 17.42 -0.03 0.99
N PHE A 41 16.84 1.02 1.56
CA PHE A 41 15.60 0.96 2.33
C PHE A 41 14.65 2.07 1.88
N ILE A 42 13.38 1.72 1.65
CA ILE A 42 12.33 2.67 1.29
C ILE A 42 11.35 2.79 2.46
N ASP A 43 11.25 3.99 3.02
CA ASP A 43 10.31 4.30 4.09
C ASP A 43 9.02 4.93 3.52
N CYS A 44 8.11 4.08 3.10
CA CYS A 44 6.82 4.51 2.55
C CYS A 44 5.95 5.28 3.56
N LYS A 45 6.21 5.12 4.87
CA LYS A 45 5.47 5.85 5.92
C LYS A 45 5.63 7.36 5.81
N LYS A 46 6.79 7.83 5.32
CA LYS A 46 7.02 9.26 5.08
C LYS A 46 6.07 9.85 4.04
N LEU A 47 5.67 9.05 3.06
CA LEU A 47 4.76 9.47 1.99
C LEU A 47 3.35 9.78 2.53
N ILE A 48 2.96 9.15 3.64
CA ILE A 48 1.68 9.42 4.31
C ILE A 48 1.65 10.84 4.87
N SER A 49 2.79 11.35 5.34
CA SER A 49 2.89 12.67 5.98
C SER A 49 2.85 13.83 4.98
N SER A 50 3.15 13.58 3.69
CA SER A 50 3.10 14.59 2.64
C SER A 50 1.72 14.60 1.97
N PRO A 51 0.88 15.65 2.16
CA PRO A 51 -0.46 15.69 1.56
C PRO A 51 -0.46 15.61 0.03
N ASP A 52 0.51 16.27 -0.60
CA ASP A 52 0.57 16.32 -2.08
C ASP A 52 1.07 15.00 -2.66
N ASP A 53 2.14 14.41 -2.11
CA ASP A 53 2.65 13.11 -2.55
C ASP A 53 1.60 12.01 -2.32
N ARG A 54 0.99 12.00 -1.14
CA ARG A 54 -0.08 11.05 -0.80
C ARG A 54 -1.25 11.14 -1.77
N ARG A 55 -1.71 12.37 -2.09
CA ARG A 55 -2.80 12.59 -3.04
C ARG A 55 -2.43 12.07 -4.43
N LEU A 56 -1.24 12.40 -4.91
CA LEU A 56 -0.77 11.99 -6.23
C LEU A 56 -0.63 10.47 -6.33
N LEU A 57 -0.07 9.82 -5.30
CA LEU A 57 0.05 8.36 -5.25
C LEU A 57 -1.32 7.68 -5.26
N VAL A 58 -2.27 8.18 -4.49
CA VAL A 58 -3.64 7.65 -4.45
C VAL A 58 -4.34 7.84 -5.80
N ASP A 59 -4.20 9.01 -6.42
CA ASP A 59 -4.79 9.27 -7.74
C ASP A 59 -4.20 8.35 -8.83
N MET A 60 -2.90 8.07 -8.78
CA MET A 60 -2.26 7.10 -9.67
C MET A 60 -2.73 5.68 -9.40
N ALA A 61 -2.84 5.28 -8.13
CA ALA A 61 -3.33 3.97 -7.73
C ALA A 61 -4.77 3.75 -8.20
N VAL A 62 -5.66 4.71 -7.98
CA VAL A 62 -7.06 4.64 -8.45
C VAL A 62 -7.14 4.49 -9.96
N LYS A 63 -6.35 5.25 -10.72
CA LYS A 63 -6.29 5.12 -12.19
C LYS A 63 -5.76 3.75 -12.62
N CYS A 64 -4.75 3.25 -11.92
CA CYS A 64 -4.18 1.92 -12.19
C CYS A 64 -5.20 0.82 -11.94
N ILE A 65 -5.89 0.86 -10.80
CA ILE A 65 -6.93 -0.10 -10.43
C ILE A 65 -8.07 -0.07 -11.47
N SER A 66 -8.60 1.12 -11.77
CA SER A 66 -9.71 1.27 -12.73
C SER A 66 -9.36 0.84 -14.17
N ALA A 67 -8.08 0.83 -14.50
CA ALA A 67 -7.62 0.37 -15.81
C ALA A 67 -7.43 -1.15 -15.90
N GLN A 68 -7.32 -1.84 -14.76
CA GLN A 68 -6.99 -3.27 -14.72
C GLN A 68 -8.13 -4.12 -14.14
N ILE A 69 -8.99 -3.55 -13.34
CA ILE A 69 -10.07 -4.23 -12.63
C ILE A 69 -11.40 -3.58 -13.01
N ASP A 70 -12.37 -4.43 -13.31
CA ASP A 70 -13.75 -3.99 -13.41
C ASP A 70 -14.27 -3.66 -12.01
N LEU A 71 -14.47 -2.38 -11.75
CA LEU A 71 -14.88 -1.86 -10.44
C LEU A 71 -16.25 -2.36 -10.00
N ASP A 72 -17.13 -2.73 -10.94
CA ASP A 72 -18.44 -3.30 -10.62
C ASP A 72 -18.32 -4.72 -10.03
N THR A 73 -17.20 -5.38 -10.29
CA THR A 73 -16.89 -6.71 -9.75
C THR A 73 -16.05 -6.67 -8.47
N LEU A 74 -15.57 -5.51 -8.06
CA LEU A 74 -14.79 -5.34 -6.84
C LEU A 74 -15.73 -4.99 -5.68
N ASP A 75 -15.73 -5.80 -4.64
CA ASP A 75 -16.64 -5.63 -3.51
C ASP A 75 -15.99 -4.85 -2.36
N VAL A 76 -14.74 -5.16 -2.01
CA VAL A 76 -14.08 -4.65 -0.80
C VAL A 76 -12.63 -4.28 -1.09
N ILE A 77 -12.15 -3.20 -0.46
CA ILE A 77 -10.74 -2.85 -0.36
C ILE A 77 -10.22 -3.31 1.01
N ALA A 78 -9.08 -3.98 1.04
CA ALA A 78 -8.43 -4.41 2.27
C ALA A 78 -7.04 -3.77 2.40
N GLY A 79 -6.76 -3.13 3.54
CA GLY A 79 -5.47 -2.53 3.83
C GLY A 79 -4.63 -3.39 4.76
N CYS A 80 -3.39 -3.70 4.39
CA CYS A 80 -2.46 -4.42 5.26
C CYS A 80 -1.93 -3.53 6.38
N GLU A 81 -1.98 -4.05 7.60
CA GLU A 81 -1.39 -3.38 8.76
C GLU A 81 0.14 -3.28 8.60
N LEU A 82 0.76 -2.17 8.88
CA LEU A 82 0.24 -0.88 9.31
C LEU A 82 0.13 0.10 8.14
N THR A 83 1.08 0.11 7.24
CA THR A 83 1.32 1.19 6.26
C THR A 83 0.38 1.11 5.06
N GLY A 84 -0.12 -0.09 4.72
CA GLY A 84 -1.12 -0.26 3.68
C GLY A 84 -2.48 0.36 4.04
N VAL A 85 -2.82 0.43 5.34
CA VAL A 85 -4.12 0.93 5.79
C VAL A 85 -4.41 2.38 5.37
N PRO A 86 -3.51 3.36 5.56
CA PRO A 86 -3.77 4.74 5.11
C PRO A 86 -4.03 4.85 3.61
N PHE A 87 -3.27 4.14 2.79
CA PHE A 87 -3.46 4.14 1.34
C PHE A 87 -4.77 3.44 0.95
N ALA A 88 -5.05 2.28 1.53
CA ALA A 88 -6.30 1.55 1.32
C ALA A 88 -7.52 2.40 1.68
N THR A 89 -7.47 3.13 2.79
CA THR A 89 -8.54 4.02 3.24
C THR A 89 -8.85 5.09 2.19
N LEU A 90 -7.82 5.75 1.69
CA LEU A 90 -7.99 6.80 0.69
C LEU A 90 -8.44 6.26 -0.67
N ILE A 91 -7.98 5.07 -1.05
CA ILE A 91 -8.41 4.39 -2.28
C ILE A 91 -9.87 3.95 -2.15
N ALA A 92 -10.26 3.36 -1.01
CA ALA A 92 -11.64 2.94 -0.75
C ALA A 92 -12.61 4.13 -0.79
N ASP A 93 -12.24 5.26 -0.18
CA ASP A 93 -13.01 6.50 -0.23
C ASP A 93 -13.20 6.98 -1.67
N ARG A 94 -12.12 7.04 -2.47
CA ARG A 94 -12.17 7.48 -3.87
C ARG A 94 -12.99 6.56 -4.77
N LEU A 95 -12.98 5.25 -4.50
CA LEU A 95 -13.73 4.25 -5.26
C LEU A 95 -15.13 4.01 -4.71
N ASN A 96 -15.48 4.64 -3.60
CA ASN A 96 -16.74 4.42 -2.86
C ASN A 96 -16.96 2.91 -2.56
N LYS A 97 -15.92 2.26 -2.04
CA LYS A 97 -15.95 0.82 -1.68
C LYS A 97 -15.79 0.62 -0.18
N PRO A 98 -16.38 -0.43 0.39
CA PRO A 98 -16.12 -0.86 1.76
C PRO A 98 -14.63 -1.07 2.03
N LEU A 99 -14.21 -0.83 3.28
CA LEU A 99 -12.82 -0.99 3.73
C LEU A 99 -12.75 -2.03 4.84
N VAL A 100 -11.76 -2.91 4.75
CA VAL A 100 -11.36 -3.85 5.81
C VAL A 100 -9.88 -3.66 6.12
N ILE A 101 -9.49 -3.90 7.37
CA ILE A 101 -8.08 -3.89 7.78
C ILE A 101 -7.64 -5.32 8.02
N VAL A 102 -6.51 -5.70 7.41
CA VAL A 102 -5.86 -6.99 7.64
C VAL A 102 -4.72 -6.79 8.64
N CYS A 103 -4.84 -7.43 9.80
CA CYS A 103 -3.82 -7.41 10.83
C CYS A 103 -2.75 -8.48 10.56
N LYS A 104 -1.48 -8.20 10.91
CA LYS A 104 -0.37 -9.17 10.75
C LYS A 104 -0.57 -10.43 11.57
N GLN A 105 -1.20 -10.28 12.72
CA GLN A 105 -1.49 -11.39 13.64
C GLN A 105 -2.92 -11.29 14.15
N SER A 106 -3.52 -12.42 14.46
CA SER A 106 -4.80 -12.45 15.18
C SER A 106 -4.64 -11.75 16.53
N LYS A 107 -5.61 -10.94 16.90
CA LYS A 107 -5.63 -10.33 18.23
C LYS A 107 -5.76 -11.40 19.28
N GLY A 108 -4.95 -11.34 20.32
CA GLY A 108 -5.02 -12.24 21.47
C GLY A 108 -6.21 -11.98 22.42
N PHE A 109 -7.12 -11.06 22.05
CA PHE A 109 -8.29 -10.66 22.85
C PHE A 109 -9.47 -10.29 21.94
N GLY A 110 -10.64 -10.13 22.52
CA GLY A 110 -11.86 -9.78 21.81
C GLY A 110 -12.32 -10.89 20.88
N ARG A 111 -12.58 -10.57 19.62
CA ARG A 111 -13.08 -11.52 18.61
C ARG A 111 -12.00 -12.48 18.06
N LEU A 112 -10.77 -12.39 18.51
CA LEU A 112 -9.60 -13.14 18.00
C LEU A 112 -9.44 -13.03 16.47
N ALA A 113 -9.97 -11.96 15.89
CA ALA A 113 -10.01 -11.77 14.46
C ALA A 113 -8.67 -11.25 13.92
N GLN A 114 -8.33 -11.70 12.72
CA GLN A 114 -7.24 -11.14 11.93
C GLN A 114 -7.69 -9.99 11.04
N PHE A 115 -9.00 -9.75 10.98
CA PHE A 115 -9.62 -8.71 10.17
C PHE A 115 -10.44 -7.77 11.05
N GLU A 116 -10.40 -6.49 10.71
CA GLU A 116 -11.28 -5.46 11.25
C GLU A 116 -12.16 -4.90 10.13
N GLY A 117 -13.42 -4.77 10.39
CA GLY A 117 -14.45 -4.43 9.42
C GLY A 117 -15.39 -5.60 9.17
N SER A 118 -16.14 -5.53 8.11
CA SER A 118 -17.13 -6.55 7.72
C SER A 118 -17.02 -6.87 6.24
N PHE A 119 -17.04 -8.14 5.92
CA PHE A 119 -17.12 -8.67 4.55
C PHE A 119 -17.74 -10.06 4.59
N GLU A 120 -18.27 -10.51 3.45
CA GLU A 120 -18.95 -11.80 3.34
C GLU A 120 -18.13 -12.80 2.51
N PRO A 121 -18.26 -14.11 2.79
CA PRO A 121 -17.62 -15.13 1.96
C PRO A 121 -18.06 -15.02 0.49
N GLY A 122 -17.08 -15.04 -0.40
CA GLY A 122 -17.31 -14.94 -1.85
C GLY A 122 -17.13 -13.53 -2.41
N GLU A 123 -17.02 -12.51 -1.58
CA GLU A 123 -16.69 -11.16 -2.02
C GLU A 123 -15.28 -11.07 -2.61
N ARG A 124 -15.16 -10.24 -3.64
CA ARG A 124 -13.88 -9.97 -4.33
C ARG A 124 -13.17 -8.84 -3.64
N VAL A 125 -12.01 -9.12 -3.10
CA VAL A 125 -11.22 -8.20 -2.27
C VAL A 125 -9.97 -7.76 -3.02
N LEU A 126 -9.73 -6.46 -3.07
CA LEU A 126 -8.44 -5.90 -3.49
C LEU A 126 -7.59 -5.61 -2.25
N LEU A 127 -6.49 -6.34 -2.12
CA LEU A 127 -5.51 -6.12 -1.06
C LEU A 127 -4.57 -4.97 -1.43
N VAL A 128 -4.37 -4.05 -0.52
CA VAL A 128 -3.49 -2.88 -0.67
C VAL A 128 -2.41 -2.91 0.41
N ASP A 129 -1.17 -2.82 -0.02
CA ASP A 129 -0.01 -2.61 0.85
C ASP A 129 0.84 -1.46 0.30
N ASP A 130 1.82 -1.00 1.07
CA ASP A 130 2.67 0.14 0.70
C ASP A 130 3.83 -0.27 -0.22
N LEU A 131 4.38 -1.46 -0.01
CA LEU A 131 5.54 -1.96 -0.76
C LEU A 131 5.55 -3.49 -0.78
N ALA A 132 5.75 -4.05 -1.94
CA ALA A 132 6.06 -5.46 -2.12
C ALA A 132 7.51 -5.61 -2.60
N THR A 133 8.26 -6.52 -1.98
CA THR A 133 9.63 -6.89 -2.36
C THR A 133 9.73 -8.40 -2.46
N ASP A 134 10.63 -8.88 -3.33
CA ASP A 134 10.95 -10.31 -3.45
C ASP A 134 11.74 -10.81 -2.26
#